data_23151ce5b858838ea432c8572edbf1ae
#
_entry.id   23151ce5b858838ea432c8572edbf1ae
#
_cell.length_a   1.000
_cell.length_b   1.000
_cell.length_c   1.000
_cell.angle_alpha   90.00
_cell.angle_beta   90.00
_cell.angle_gamma   90.00
#
_symmetry.space_group_name_H-M   'P 1'
#
loop_
_entity.id
_entity.type
_entity.pdbx_description
1 polymer ?
#
loop_
_entity_poly.entity_id
_entity_poly.type
_entity_poly.pdbx_seq_one_letter_code
_entity_poly.pdbx_strand_id
1 'polypeptide(L)'
;MAEWKASNYKADEKEAARNRKRLAALIKQPGNNICADCPQKLAQNAWASINLGQFICFQCSGIHRNLGTHISKVRSLNLDSWNTDWVENMERWGNTRAAAFWEARAGPGVKRPTIEDANSQNHVLKAFIRDKYQDRLFCAPGGPPEAWLAANGGAVPAPA
;
A
#
# COMPACT_ATOMS: atom_id res chain seq x y z
N MET A 1 2.89 -18.98 1.06
CA MET A 1 2.15 -17.73 1.24
C MET A 1 1.82 -17.56 2.71
N ALA A 2 2.13 -16.42 3.29
CA ALA A 2 1.83 -16.19 4.69
C ALA A 2 0.32 -16.14 4.91
N GLU A 3 -0.15 -16.83 5.92
CA GLU A 3 -1.54 -16.71 6.33
C GLU A 3 -1.73 -15.40 7.08
N TRP A 4 -2.72 -14.64 6.65
CA TRP A 4 -3.05 -13.40 7.32
C TRP A 4 -3.92 -13.69 8.52
N LYS A 5 -3.57 -13.12 9.66
CA LYS A 5 -4.37 -13.26 10.87
C LYS A 5 -5.74 -12.64 10.67
N ALA A 6 -6.71 -13.15 11.40
CA ALA A 6 -8.10 -12.71 11.29
C ALA A 6 -8.22 -11.20 11.44
N SER A 7 -9.21 -10.59 10.76
CA SER A 7 -9.42 -9.15 10.76
C SER A 7 -9.67 -8.56 12.15
N ASN A 8 -10.13 -9.37 13.09
CA ASN A 8 -10.35 -8.96 14.48
C ASN A 8 -9.16 -9.28 15.40
N TYR A 9 -8.02 -9.69 14.83
CA TYR A 9 -6.83 -9.96 15.63
C TYR A 9 -6.37 -8.70 16.34
N LYS A 10 -5.99 -8.87 17.61
CA LYS A 10 -5.35 -7.80 18.40
C LYS A 10 -3.98 -8.26 18.84
N ALA A 11 -2.96 -7.48 18.57
CA ALA A 11 -1.64 -7.68 19.12
C ALA A 11 -1.67 -7.43 20.63
N ASP A 12 -0.82 -8.13 21.42
CA ASP A 12 -0.63 -7.76 22.81
C ASP A 12 0.02 -6.36 22.90
N GLU A 13 0.00 -5.76 24.09
CA GLU A 13 0.43 -4.37 24.27
C GLU A 13 1.92 -4.17 23.92
N LYS A 14 2.77 -5.14 24.22
CA LYS A 14 4.19 -5.06 23.92
C LYS A 14 4.43 -5.14 22.41
N GLU A 15 3.77 -6.08 21.76
CA GLU A 15 3.85 -6.25 20.32
C GLU A 15 3.33 -4.98 19.62
N ALA A 16 2.18 -4.48 20.05
CA ALA A 16 1.57 -3.30 19.45
C ALA A 16 2.48 -2.05 19.61
N ALA A 17 3.07 -1.87 20.78
CA ALA A 17 3.98 -0.75 21.04
C ALA A 17 5.24 -0.83 20.18
N ARG A 18 5.83 -2.02 20.07
CA ARG A 18 7.01 -2.26 19.22
C ARG A 18 6.68 -1.97 17.76
N ASN A 19 5.53 -2.43 17.30
CA ASN A 19 5.11 -2.26 15.92
C ASN A 19 4.75 -0.81 15.57
N ARG A 20 4.21 -0.04 16.53
CA ARG A 20 4.00 1.39 16.33
C ARG A 20 5.31 2.13 16.07
N LYS A 21 6.37 1.76 16.79
CA LYS A 21 7.70 2.35 16.57
C LYS A 21 8.26 1.99 15.20
N ARG A 22 8.09 0.73 14.80
CA ARG A 22 8.54 0.27 13.48
C ARG A 22 7.80 1.02 12.37
N LEU A 23 6.49 1.17 12.50
CA LEU A 23 5.68 1.92 11.52
C LEU A 23 6.06 3.40 11.47
N ALA A 24 6.31 4.01 12.63
CA ALA A 24 6.71 5.41 12.70
C ALA A 24 8.04 5.67 11.98
N ALA A 25 8.97 4.72 12.07
CA ALA A 25 10.23 4.80 11.34
C ALA A 25 10.01 4.54 9.84
N LEU A 26 9.17 3.58 9.52
CA LEU A 26 8.94 3.14 8.15
C LEU A 26 8.25 4.21 7.31
N ILE A 27 7.26 4.91 7.88
CA ILE A 27 6.52 5.95 7.15
C ILE A 27 7.41 7.16 6.79
N LYS A 28 8.52 7.33 7.47
CA LYS A 28 9.46 8.41 7.19
C LYS A 28 10.43 8.10 6.06
N GLN A 29 10.51 6.84 5.65
CA GLN A 29 11.41 6.47 4.57
C GLN A 29 10.95 7.07 3.24
N PRO A 30 11.89 7.47 2.35
CA PRO A 30 11.53 8.05 1.05
C PRO A 30 10.58 7.13 0.28
N GLY A 31 9.53 7.73 -0.27
CA GLY A 31 8.48 7.01 -0.98
C GLY A 31 7.31 6.60 -0.08
N ASN A 32 7.56 6.23 1.16
CA ASN A 32 6.50 5.84 2.09
C ASN A 32 5.72 7.03 2.63
N ASN A 33 6.28 8.22 2.55
CA ASN A 33 5.65 9.45 3.04
C ASN A 33 4.74 10.12 2.01
N ILE A 34 4.52 9.46 0.88
CA ILE A 34 3.58 9.91 -0.15
C ILE A 34 2.64 8.74 -0.44
N CYS A 35 1.34 9.03 -0.55
CA CYS A 35 0.34 8.00 -0.83
C CYS A 35 0.72 7.19 -2.08
N ALA A 36 0.48 5.87 -2.02
CA ALA A 36 0.77 4.98 -3.14
C ALA A 36 -0.04 5.31 -4.40
N ASP A 37 -1.18 5.97 -4.26
CA ASP A 37 -2.14 6.14 -5.36
C ASP A 37 -2.46 7.58 -5.72
N CYS A 38 -2.04 8.54 -4.91
CA CYS A 38 -2.24 9.96 -5.20
C CYS A 38 -1.06 10.76 -4.63
N PRO A 39 -0.94 12.08 -4.94
CA PRO A 39 0.19 12.87 -4.46
C PRO A 39 0.13 13.31 -3.00
N GLN A 40 -0.87 12.87 -2.23
CA GLN A 40 -1.05 13.29 -0.83
C GLN A 40 0.15 12.89 0.01
N LYS A 41 0.66 13.80 0.82
CA LYS A 41 1.70 13.51 1.80
C LYS A 41 1.12 12.75 2.98
N LEU A 42 1.90 11.82 3.50
CA LEU A 42 1.49 10.94 4.59
C LEU A 42 2.29 11.22 5.86
N ALA A 43 1.64 10.99 7.00
CA ALA A 43 2.23 11.08 8.32
C ALA A 43 1.75 9.89 9.15
N GLN A 44 1.92 9.96 10.48
CA GLN A 44 1.59 8.83 11.36
C GLN A 44 0.10 8.49 11.41
N ASN A 45 -0.75 9.39 10.93
CA ASN A 45 -2.19 9.14 10.82
C ASN A 45 -2.60 8.51 9.47
N ALA A 46 -1.63 8.04 8.71
CA ALA A 46 -1.87 7.39 7.42
C ALA A 46 -2.60 6.05 7.58
N TRP A 47 -3.02 5.52 6.46
CA TRP A 47 -3.62 4.21 6.34
C TRP A 47 -2.69 3.29 5.55
N ALA A 48 -3.02 2.03 5.52
CA ALA A 48 -2.19 1.05 4.81
C ALA A 48 -3.05 -0.05 4.22
N SER A 49 -2.59 -0.60 3.10
CA SER A 49 -3.05 -1.90 2.62
C SER A 49 -2.02 -2.91 3.08
N ILE A 50 -2.38 -3.72 4.06
CA ILE A 50 -1.40 -4.61 4.72
C ILE A 50 -0.96 -5.77 3.84
N ASN A 51 -1.81 -6.24 2.95
CA ASN A 51 -1.46 -7.32 2.02
C ASN A 51 -0.68 -6.81 0.81
N LEU A 52 -0.94 -5.59 0.37
CA LEU A 52 -0.19 -4.96 -0.72
C LEU A 52 1.13 -4.36 -0.23
N GLY A 53 1.25 -4.13 1.06
CA GLY A 53 2.46 -3.57 1.66
C GLY A 53 2.66 -2.09 1.36
N GLN A 54 1.58 -1.33 1.27
CA GLN A 54 1.62 0.08 0.84
C GLN A 54 0.95 1.00 1.84
N PHE A 55 1.50 2.22 1.94
CA PHE A 55 0.92 3.31 2.73
C PHE A 55 0.05 4.17 1.82
N ILE A 56 -1.14 4.48 2.27
CA ILE A 56 -2.15 5.24 1.51
C ILE A 56 -2.79 6.32 2.38
N CYS A 57 -3.36 7.33 1.73
CA CYS A 57 -4.08 8.37 2.45
C CYS A 57 -5.50 7.90 2.80
N PHE A 58 -6.17 8.68 3.64
CA PHE A 58 -7.52 8.35 4.08
C PHE A 58 -8.50 8.23 2.89
N GLN A 59 -8.43 9.15 1.94
CA GLN A 59 -9.33 9.15 0.79
C GLN A 59 -9.12 7.90 -0.07
N CYS A 60 -7.86 7.55 -0.35
CA CYS A 60 -7.57 6.35 -1.12
C CYS A 60 -7.93 5.08 -0.36
N SER A 61 -7.84 5.08 0.98
CA SER A 61 -8.22 3.92 1.79
C SER A 61 -9.70 3.58 1.61
N GLY A 62 -10.55 4.57 1.46
CA GLY A 62 -11.98 4.35 1.19
C GLY A 62 -12.21 3.63 -0.14
N ILE A 63 -11.45 4.00 -1.16
CA ILE A 63 -11.54 3.34 -2.46
C ILE A 63 -11.00 1.91 -2.39
N HIS A 64 -9.89 1.70 -1.66
CA HIS A 64 -9.34 0.36 -1.45
C HIS A 64 -10.35 -0.57 -0.76
N ARG A 65 -11.08 -0.07 0.22
CA ARG A 65 -12.13 -0.86 0.88
C ARG A 65 -13.20 -1.32 -0.08
N ASN A 66 -13.55 -0.49 -1.07
CA ASN A 66 -14.56 -0.85 -2.06
C ASN A 66 -14.08 -1.91 -3.05
N LEU A 67 -12.76 -2.14 -3.15
CA LEU A 67 -12.23 -3.23 -3.97
C LEU A 67 -12.51 -4.61 -3.35
N GLY A 68 -12.71 -4.65 -2.04
CA GLY A 68 -12.92 -5.88 -1.30
C GLY A 68 -11.65 -6.40 -0.63
N THR A 69 -11.82 -7.14 0.46
CA THR A 69 -10.69 -7.63 1.27
C THR A 69 -9.84 -8.66 0.54
N HIS A 70 -10.36 -9.28 -0.51
CA HIS A 70 -9.60 -10.20 -1.33
C HIS A 70 -8.54 -9.48 -2.18
N ILE A 71 -8.68 -8.18 -2.39
CA ILE A 71 -7.74 -7.37 -3.15
C ILE A 71 -6.90 -6.50 -2.21
N SER A 72 -7.54 -5.82 -1.25
CA SER A 72 -6.85 -4.89 -0.36
C SER A 72 -7.43 -4.96 1.05
N LYS A 73 -6.56 -5.22 2.02
CA LYS A 73 -6.91 -5.24 3.45
C LYS A 73 -6.41 -3.97 4.09
N VAL A 74 -7.34 -3.08 4.43
CA VAL A 74 -7.03 -1.72 4.89
C VAL A 74 -6.97 -1.64 6.40
N ARG A 75 -5.93 -1.00 6.93
CA ARG A 75 -5.76 -0.75 8.37
C ARG A 75 -5.19 0.64 8.58
N SER A 76 -5.57 1.25 9.72
CA SER A 76 -5.04 2.55 10.13
C SER A 76 -3.76 2.36 10.91
N LEU A 77 -2.77 3.21 10.68
CA LEU A 77 -1.51 3.14 11.42
C LEU A 77 -1.68 3.42 12.91
N ASN A 78 -2.59 4.31 13.28
CA ASN A 78 -2.75 4.74 14.66
C ASN A 78 -4.04 4.29 15.33
N LEU A 79 -5.05 3.85 14.58
CA LEU A 79 -6.33 3.42 15.14
C LEU A 79 -6.42 1.91 15.32
N ASP A 80 -5.65 1.15 14.54
CA ASP A 80 -5.65 -0.31 14.61
C ASP A 80 -4.43 -0.82 15.37
N SER A 81 -4.59 -1.99 15.96
CA SER A 81 -3.50 -2.71 16.62
C SER A 81 -2.81 -3.60 15.59
N TRP A 82 -1.51 -3.41 15.41
CA TRP A 82 -0.75 -4.08 14.35
C TRP A 82 0.00 -5.29 14.89
N ASN A 83 -0.17 -6.44 14.24
CA ASN A 83 0.67 -7.58 14.50
C ASN A 83 1.96 -7.49 13.68
N THR A 84 2.93 -8.33 14.06
CA THR A 84 4.26 -8.29 13.45
C THR A 84 4.25 -8.69 11.99
N ASP A 85 3.40 -9.66 11.60
CA ASP A 85 3.33 -10.09 10.19
C ASP A 85 2.93 -8.95 9.26
N TRP A 86 2.00 -8.11 9.69
CA TRP A 86 1.57 -6.97 8.89
C TRP A 86 2.72 -5.96 8.71
N VAL A 87 3.42 -5.66 9.80
CA VAL A 87 4.55 -4.72 9.76
C VAL A 87 5.66 -5.25 8.85
N GLU A 88 5.98 -6.54 8.98
CA GLU A 88 7.02 -7.16 8.16
C GLU A 88 6.67 -7.10 6.68
N ASN A 89 5.41 -7.26 6.31
CA ASN A 89 5.02 -7.13 4.92
C ASN A 89 5.15 -5.69 4.41
N MET A 90 4.86 -4.71 5.26
CA MET A 90 5.10 -3.31 4.92
C MET A 90 6.58 -3.04 4.71
N GLU A 91 7.44 -3.67 5.51
CA GLU A 91 8.90 -3.55 5.38
C GLU A 91 9.43 -4.24 4.13
N ARG A 92 8.85 -5.39 3.77
CA ARG A 92 9.23 -6.13 2.56
C ARG A 92 8.87 -5.36 1.30
N TRP A 93 7.75 -4.71 1.27
CA TRP A 93 7.25 -3.95 0.12
C TRP A 93 7.64 -2.47 0.21
N GLY A 94 6.86 -1.68 0.88
CA GLY A 94 6.97 -0.23 0.86
C GLY A 94 6.46 0.35 -0.46
N ASN A 95 6.22 1.65 -0.48
CA ASN A 95 5.57 2.29 -1.63
C ASN A 95 6.43 2.28 -2.89
N THR A 96 7.75 2.46 -2.76
CA THR A 96 8.63 2.48 -3.93
C THR A 96 8.69 1.14 -4.63
N ARG A 97 8.89 0.06 -3.86
CA ARG A 97 8.95 -1.29 -4.43
C ARG A 97 7.60 -1.73 -4.95
N ALA A 98 6.53 -1.40 -4.23
CA ALA A 98 5.18 -1.71 -4.68
C ALA A 98 4.85 -1.01 -6.00
N ALA A 99 5.24 0.25 -6.16
CA ALA A 99 5.05 0.97 -7.42
C ALA A 99 5.84 0.31 -8.56
N ALA A 100 7.04 -0.19 -8.28
CA ALA A 100 7.84 -0.88 -9.28
C ALA A 100 7.12 -2.11 -9.84
N PHE A 101 6.30 -2.78 -9.02
CA PHE A 101 5.48 -3.90 -9.48
C PHE A 101 4.15 -3.42 -10.08
N TRP A 102 3.36 -2.67 -9.32
CA TRP A 102 1.99 -2.35 -9.71
C TRP A 102 1.88 -1.35 -10.85
N GLU A 103 2.92 -0.53 -11.04
CA GLU A 103 2.95 0.48 -12.08
C GLU A 103 4.06 0.24 -13.12
N ALA A 104 4.58 -0.98 -13.17
CA ALA A 104 5.71 -1.32 -14.05
C ALA A 104 5.43 -0.97 -15.53
N ARG A 105 4.18 -1.07 -15.96
CA ARG A 105 3.77 -0.80 -17.36
C ARG A 105 2.91 0.46 -17.48
N ALA A 106 2.85 1.28 -16.44
CA ALA A 106 2.11 2.53 -16.50
C ALA A 106 2.91 3.55 -17.30
N GLY A 107 2.45 3.81 -18.51
CA GLY A 107 3.09 4.78 -19.39
C GLY A 107 2.58 6.21 -19.20
N PRO A 108 3.09 7.16 -20.01
CA PRO A 108 2.71 8.57 -19.89
C PRO A 108 1.24 8.84 -20.24
N GLY A 109 0.57 7.90 -20.90
CA GLY A 109 -0.86 8.06 -21.24
C GLY A 109 -1.80 7.74 -20.09
N VAL A 110 -1.29 7.23 -18.97
CA VAL A 110 -2.13 6.91 -17.81
C VAL A 110 -2.49 8.20 -17.08
N LYS A 111 -3.78 8.42 -16.88
CA LYS A 111 -4.25 9.60 -16.16
C LYS A 111 -4.13 9.36 -14.65
N ARG A 112 -3.15 10.02 -14.04
CA ARG A 112 -2.90 9.90 -12.61
C ARG A 112 -3.76 10.89 -11.82
N PRO A 113 -4.29 10.49 -10.65
CA PRO A 113 -5.09 11.40 -9.84
C PRO A 113 -4.27 12.56 -9.31
N THR A 114 -4.91 13.73 -9.23
CA THR A 114 -4.40 14.90 -8.54
C THR A 114 -4.85 14.88 -7.08
N ILE A 115 -4.34 15.82 -6.27
CA ILE A 115 -4.82 15.98 -4.89
C ILE A 115 -6.31 16.31 -4.87
N GLU A 116 -6.80 17.11 -5.81
CA GLU A 116 -8.23 17.43 -5.90
C GLU A 116 -9.06 16.19 -6.21
N ASP A 117 -8.59 15.35 -7.12
CA ASP A 117 -9.25 14.07 -7.43
C ASP A 117 -9.36 13.19 -6.18
N ALA A 118 -8.30 13.15 -5.38
CA ALA A 118 -8.27 12.36 -4.17
C ALA A 118 -9.21 12.94 -3.11
N ASN A 119 -9.18 14.25 -2.91
CA ASN A 119 -10.03 14.90 -1.90
C ASN A 119 -11.52 14.73 -2.20
N SER A 120 -11.90 14.75 -3.46
CA SER A 120 -13.29 14.55 -3.86
C SER A 120 -13.65 13.08 -4.05
N GLN A 121 -12.67 12.18 -4.00
CA GLN A 121 -12.84 10.74 -4.25
C GLN A 121 -13.63 10.51 -5.55
N ASN A 122 -13.24 11.23 -6.60
CA ASN A 122 -13.98 11.26 -7.84
C ASN A 122 -13.69 10.05 -8.72
N HIS A 123 -14.28 10.04 -9.93
CA HIS A 123 -14.15 8.92 -10.85
C HIS A 123 -12.71 8.72 -11.35
N VAL A 124 -11.89 9.77 -11.40
CA VAL A 124 -10.48 9.65 -11.82
C VAL A 124 -9.71 8.80 -10.81
N LEU A 125 -9.89 9.10 -9.51
CA LEU A 125 -9.26 8.32 -8.45
C LEU A 125 -9.75 6.88 -8.44
N LYS A 126 -11.07 6.70 -8.51
CA LYS A 126 -11.68 5.36 -8.47
C LYS A 126 -11.22 4.51 -9.63
N ALA A 127 -11.18 5.09 -10.84
CA ALA A 127 -10.75 4.38 -12.03
C ALA A 127 -9.28 3.99 -11.94
N PHE A 128 -8.41 4.92 -11.50
CA PHE A 128 -6.97 4.64 -11.38
C PHE A 128 -6.71 3.48 -10.41
N ILE A 129 -7.32 3.51 -9.24
CA ILE A 129 -7.13 2.46 -8.22
C ILE A 129 -7.69 1.12 -8.70
N ARG A 130 -8.87 1.11 -9.31
CA ARG A 130 -9.45 -0.11 -9.87
C ARG A 130 -8.57 -0.70 -10.97
N ASP A 131 -8.15 0.12 -11.91
CA ASP A 131 -7.29 -0.31 -13.03
C ASP A 131 -5.98 -0.88 -12.51
N LYS A 132 -5.42 -0.25 -11.49
CA LYS A 132 -4.12 -0.64 -10.94
C LYS A 132 -4.18 -1.98 -10.21
N TYR A 133 -5.14 -2.16 -9.31
CA TYR A 133 -5.15 -3.32 -8.42
C TYR A 133 -6.16 -4.40 -8.77
N GLN A 134 -7.33 -4.04 -9.25
CA GLN A 134 -8.37 -5.01 -9.59
C GLN A 134 -8.16 -5.55 -10.99
N ASP A 135 -8.05 -4.67 -11.98
CA ASP A 135 -7.90 -5.07 -13.39
C ASP A 135 -6.44 -5.33 -13.75
N ARG A 136 -5.51 -4.92 -12.90
CA ARG A 136 -4.07 -5.20 -13.01
C ARG A 136 -3.49 -4.74 -14.36
N LEU A 137 -3.92 -3.57 -14.82
CA LEU A 137 -3.56 -3.07 -16.14
C LEU A 137 -2.08 -2.68 -16.25
N PHE A 138 -1.46 -2.29 -15.12
CA PHE A 138 -0.12 -1.70 -15.14
C PHE A 138 0.93 -2.55 -14.46
N CYS A 139 0.58 -3.68 -13.89
CA CYS A 139 1.52 -4.47 -13.09
C CYS A 139 2.55 -5.18 -13.96
N ALA A 140 3.68 -5.53 -13.35
CA ALA A 140 4.73 -6.29 -14.00
C ALA A 140 4.18 -7.64 -14.51
N PRO A 141 4.63 -8.11 -15.68
CA PRO A 141 4.21 -9.41 -16.19
C PRO A 141 4.88 -10.56 -15.42
N GLY A 142 4.34 -11.76 -15.59
CA GLY A 142 5.03 -12.97 -15.17
C GLY A 142 4.57 -13.55 -13.85
N GLY A 143 3.39 -13.20 -13.37
CA GLY A 143 2.80 -13.91 -12.25
C GLY A 143 2.40 -13.03 -11.06
N PRO A 144 2.14 -13.66 -9.90
CA PRO A 144 1.64 -12.93 -8.73
C PRO A 144 2.71 -12.04 -8.11
N PRO A 145 2.30 -11.03 -7.31
CA PRO A 145 3.25 -10.11 -6.66
C PRO A 145 4.34 -10.80 -5.86
N GLU A 146 4.03 -11.87 -5.14
CA GLU A 146 5.01 -12.60 -4.33
C GLU A 146 6.14 -13.19 -5.17
N ALA A 147 5.83 -13.69 -6.37
CA ALA A 147 6.85 -14.22 -7.27
C ALA A 147 7.78 -13.11 -7.77
N TRP A 148 7.22 -11.95 -8.09
CA TRP A 148 8.01 -10.79 -8.49
C TRP A 148 8.89 -10.31 -7.34
N LEU A 149 8.33 -10.24 -6.14
CA LEU A 149 9.07 -9.79 -4.96
C LEU A 149 10.25 -10.73 -4.66
N ALA A 150 10.04 -12.03 -4.75
CA ALA A 150 11.11 -13.02 -4.55
C ALA A 150 12.25 -12.81 -5.54
N ALA A 151 11.94 -12.48 -6.80
CA ALA A 151 12.94 -12.25 -7.85
C ALA A 151 13.61 -10.87 -7.71
N ASN A 152 12.96 -9.88 -7.09
CA ASN A 152 13.42 -8.49 -7.06
C ASN A 152 13.62 -7.93 -5.65
N GLY A 153 13.43 -8.72 -4.62
CA GLY A 153 13.33 -8.25 -3.24
C GLY A 153 14.61 -7.65 -2.66
N GLY A 154 15.77 -7.92 -3.27
CA GLY A 154 17.05 -7.38 -2.82
C GLY A 154 17.41 -6.02 -3.40
N ALA A 155 16.69 -5.57 -4.43
CA ALA A 155 16.99 -4.32 -5.11
C ALA A 155 15.72 -3.49 -5.27
N VAL A 156 15.76 -2.24 -4.80
CA VAL A 156 14.70 -1.27 -5.08
C VAL A 156 15.08 -0.61 -6.40
N PRO A 157 14.27 -0.75 -7.46
CA PRO A 157 14.58 -0.09 -8.73
C PRO A 157 14.62 1.43 -8.54
N ALA A 158 15.50 2.09 -9.30
CA ALA A 158 15.55 3.54 -9.30
C ALA A 158 14.19 4.09 -9.74
N PRO A 159 13.73 5.20 -9.14
CA PRO A 159 12.51 5.85 -9.59
C PRO A 159 12.65 6.24 -11.06
N ALA A 160 11.63 5.90 -11.83
CA ALA A 160 11.59 6.27 -13.25
C ALA A 160 11.40 7.78 -13.40
#